data_1577c3b6035d9fac68d51d62ac1f023e
#
_entry.id   1577c3b6035d9fac68d51d62ac1f023e
#
_cell.length_a   1.000
_cell.length_b   1.000
_cell.length_c   1.000
_cell.angle_alpha   90.00
_cell.angle_beta   90.00
_cell.angle_gamma   90.00
#
_symmetry.space_group_name_H-M   'P 1'
#
loop_
_entity.id
_entity.type
_entity.pdbx_description
1 polymer ?
#
loop_
_entity_poly.entity_id
_entity_poly.type
_entity_poly.pdbx_seq_one_letter_code
_entity_poly.pdbx_strand_id
1 'polypeptide(L)'
;MAMVTFVDETTAGDRGTAWQLEMAEEQLTLREIIRRRVYREVAEHNAAGGDHFRGLVQPGDTERTRDGFRMSKHRQVDAEEQFSRAVQAFSRNGFVVLVDDRQVEDLDSELPVHRAVEVTFLKLVPLVGG
;
A
#
# COMPACT_ATOMS: atom_id res chain seq x y z
N MET A 1 -18.86 -6.58 10.85
CA MET A 1 -17.47 -6.73 10.34
C MET A 1 -17.46 -6.66 8.84
N ALA A 2 -16.60 -5.84 8.30
CA ALA A 2 -16.48 -5.67 6.87
C ALA A 2 -15.19 -6.32 6.38
N MET A 3 -15.24 -6.91 5.19
CA MET A 3 -14.05 -7.43 4.52
C MET A 3 -13.59 -6.41 3.50
N VAL A 4 -12.42 -5.85 3.71
CA VAL A 4 -11.83 -4.87 2.80
C VAL A 4 -10.82 -5.58 1.92
N THR A 5 -11.00 -5.49 0.61
CA THR A 5 -10.07 -6.08 -0.37
C THR A 5 -9.12 -5.02 -0.86
N PHE A 6 -7.83 -5.23 -0.67
CA PHE A 6 -6.79 -4.35 -1.21
C PHE A 6 -6.35 -4.87 -2.57
N VAL A 7 -6.42 -3.99 -3.57
CA VAL A 7 -6.02 -4.29 -4.93
C VAL A 7 -4.87 -3.39 -5.32
N ASP A 8 -3.82 -3.96 -5.87
CA ASP A 8 -2.71 -3.21 -6.43
C ASP A 8 -2.83 -3.17 -7.93
N GLU A 9 -2.72 -1.97 -8.48
CA GLU A 9 -2.79 -1.75 -9.91
C GLU A 9 -1.69 -0.78 -10.31
N THR A 10 -1.16 -0.91 -11.52
CA THR A 10 -0.18 0.02 -12.04
C THR A 10 -0.70 0.68 -13.32
N THR A 11 -0.15 1.84 -13.64
CA THR A 11 -0.47 2.52 -14.89
C THR A 11 0.01 1.75 -16.12
N ALA A 12 0.84 0.72 -15.91
CA ALA A 12 1.26 -0.19 -16.98
C ALA A 12 0.26 -1.33 -17.23
N GLY A 13 -0.80 -1.40 -16.43
CA GLY A 13 -1.89 -2.37 -16.64
C GLY A 13 -1.84 -3.60 -15.72
N ASP A 14 -0.85 -3.70 -14.85
CA ASP A 14 -0.79 -4.81 -13.90
C ASP A 14 -1.84 -4.60 -12.82
N ARG A 15 -2.54 -5.68 -12.44
CA ARG A 15 -3.57 -5.63 -11.42
C ARG A 15 -3.59 -6.96 -10.67
N GLY A 16 -3.72 -6.88 -9.35
CA GLY A 16 -3.82 -8.07 -8.53
C GLY A 16 -4.34 -7.78 -7.14
N THR A 17 -4.94 -8.78 -6.51
CA THR A 17 -5.38 -8.67 -5.11
C THR A 17 -4.18 -8.86 -4.20
N ALA A 18 -3.92 -7.86 -3.36
CA ALA A 18 -2.84 -7.94 -2.38
C ALA A 18 -3.29 -8.67 -1.12
N TRP A 19 -4.37 -8.20 -0.49
CA TRP A 19 -4.90 -8.77 0.74
C TRP A 19 -6.39 -8.57 0.89
N GLN A 20 -6.93 -9.34 1.83
CA GLN A 20 -8.24 -9.06 2.39
C GLN A 20 -8.06 -8.89 3.89
N LEU A 21 -8.60 -7.81 4.45
CA LEU A 21 -8.54 -7.52 5.87
C LEU A 21 -9.94 -7.33 6.43
N GLU A 22 -10.19 -7.96 7.59
CA GLU A 22 -11.43 -7.67 8.32
C GLU A 22 -11.27 -6.38 9.10
N MET A 23 -12.28 -5.55 9.04
CA MET A 23 -12.32 -4.29 9.79
C MET A 23 -13.62 -4.20 10.57
N ALA A 24 -13.49 -3.90 11.85
CA ALA A 24 -14.64 -3.81 12.75
C ALA A 24 -15.34 -2.45 12.68
N GLU A 25 -14.63 -1.43 12.28
CA GLU A 25 -15.13 -0.06 12.24
C GLU A 25 -16.09 0.13 11.07
N GLU A 26 -17.05 1.01 11.26
CA GLU A 26 -17.98 1.39 10.20
C GLU A 26 -17.43 2.49 9.31
N GLN A 27 -16.50 3.28 9.85
CA GLN A 27 -15.82 4.35 9.10
C GLN A 27 -14.36 4.41 9.50
N LEU A 28 -13.51 4.63 8.51
CA LEU A 28 -12.07 4.82 8.73
C LEU A 28 -11.57 5.93 7.82
N THR A 29 -10.56 6.66 8.28
CA THR A 29 -9.88 7.61 7.40
C THR A 29 -9.01 6.86 6.40
N LEU A 30 -8.74 7.50 5.27
CA LEU A 30 -7.79 6.94 4.30
C LEU A 30 -6.43 6.74 4.95
N ARG A 31 -6.01 7.68 5.79
CA ARG A 31 -4.74 7.58 6.54
C ARG A 31 -4.66 6.27 7.33
N GLU A 32 -5.73 5.92 8.04
CA GLU A 32 -5.75 4.69 8.83
C GLU A 32 -5.77 3.43 7.95
N ILE A 33 -6.43 3.48 6.81
CA ILE A 33 -6.44 2.37 5.87
C ILE A 33 -5.02 2.12 5.33
N ILE A 34 -4.33 3.19 4.93
CA ILE A 34 -2.94 3.10 4.48
C ILE A 34 -2.05 2.56 5.60
N ARG A 35 -2.25 3.06 6.83
CA ARG A 35 -1.48 2.63 7.99
C ARG A 35 -1.61 1.12 8.22
N ARG A 36 -2.83 0.60 8.21
CA ARG A 36 -3.07 -0.82 8.42
C ARG A 36 -2.44 -1.68 7.34
N ARG A 37 -2.52 -1.23 6.10
CA ARG A 37 -1.87 -1.93 4.99
C ARG A 37 -0.36 -1.99 5.19
N VAL A 38 0.27 -0.86 5.44
CA VAL A 38 1.72 -0.77 5.58
C VAL A 38 2.20 -1.61 6.77
N TYR A 39 1.52 -1.52 7.89
CA TYR A 39 1.89 -2.30 9.07
C TYR A 39 1.78 -3.80 8.81
N ARG A 40 0.76 -4.23 8.07
CA ARG A 40 0.59 -5.62 7.69
C ARG A 40 1.72 -6.10 6.79
N GLU A 41 2.08 -5.31 5.78
CA GLU A 41 3.19 -5.63 4.89
C GLU A 41 4.49 -5.82 5.64
N VAL A 42 4.78 -4.89 6.54
CA VAL A 42 6.01 -4.92 7.32
C VAL A 42 6.03 -6.12 8.26
N ALA A 43 4.90 -6.40 8.93
CA ALA A 43 4.82 -7.52 9.85
C ALA A 43 5.05 -8.86 9.12
N GLU A 44 4.47 -9.01 7.94
CA GLU A 44 4.65 -10.24 7.15
C GLU A 44 6.09 -10.38 6.66
N HIS A 45 6.70 -9.29 6.19
CA HIS A 45 8.08 -9.31 5.76
C HIS A 45 9.02 -9.66 6.90
N ASN A 46 8.85 -9.02 8.05
CA ASN A 46 9.73 -9.24 9.19
C ASN A 46 9.59 -10.66 9.75
N ALA A 47 8.40 -11.25 9.68
CA ALA A 47 8.17 -12.61 10.11
C ALA A 47 8.76 -13.64 9.14
N ALA A 48 8.64 -13.39 7.84
CA ALA A 48 9.11 -14.33 6.82
C ALA A 48 10.63 -14.24 6.62
N GLY A 49 11.22 -13.07 6.81
CA GLY A 49 12.62 -12.81 6.50
C GLY A 49 12.85 -12.65 5.00
N GLY A 50 14.12 -12.64 4.62
CA GLY A 50 14.48 -12.50 3.21
C GLY A 50 14.97 -11.10 2.88
N ASP A 51 15.49 -10.96 1.67
CA ASP A 51 16.07 -9.70 1.18
C ASP A 51 15.14 -8.94 0.23
N HIS A 52 13.95 -9.48 -0.03
CA HIS A 52 13.02 -8.91 -0.98
C HIS A 52 11.75 -8.44 -0.24
N PHE A 53 11.44 -7.16 -0.38
CA PHE A 53 10.28 -6.55 0.24
C PHE A 53 9.25 -6.22 -0.83
N ARG A 54 8.04 -6.74 -0.66
CA ARG A 54 6.90 -6.43 -1.53
C ARG A 54 5.94 -5.53 -0.77
N GLY A 55 5.98 -4.25 -1.08
CA GLY A 55 5.17 -3.29 -0.37
C GLY A 55 4.73 -2.14 -1.25
N LEU A 56 3.89 -1.29 -0.67
CA LEU A 56 3.32 -0.14 -1.35
C LEU A 56 4.40 0.86 -1.74
N VAL A 57 5.37 1.09 -0.86
CA VAL A 57 6.43 2.07 -1.08
C VAL A 57 7.79 1.46 -0.80
N GLN A 58 8.83 2.07 -1.37
CA GLN A 58 10.20 1.61 -1.26
C GLN A 58 10.79 1.92 0.12
N PRO A 59 11.31 0.91 0.84
CA PRO A 59 12.09 1.17 2.05
C PRO A 59 13.40 1.88 1.73
N GLY A 60 14.02 2.51 2.75
CA GLY A 60 15.32 3.13 2.58
C GLY A 60 16.39 2.10 2.24
N ASP A 61 17.39 2.50 1.47
CA ASP A 61 18.55 1.66 1.09
C ASP A 61 18.15 0.36 0.38
N THR A 62 17.22 0.46 -0.55
CA THR A 62 16.79 -0.69 -1.34
C THR A 62 16.88 -0.40 -2.82
N GLU A 63 16.96 -1.47 -3.61
CA GLU A 63 16.88 -1.39 -5.05
C GLU A 63 15.50 -1.80 -5.53
N ARG A 64 14.97 -1.06 -6.48
CA ARG A 64 13.69 -1.39 -7.10
C ARG A 64 13.86 -2.59 -8.02
N THR A 65 13.02 -3.59 -7.85
CA THR A 65 12.97 -4.76 -8.73
C THR A 65 11.59 -4.87 -9.36
N ARG A 66 11.42 -5.82 -10.26
CA ARG A 66 10.16 -6.05 -10.94
C ARG A 66 9.01 -6.34 -9.97
N ASP A 67 9.29 -7.11 -8.92
CA ASP A 67 8.27 -7.62 -8.00
C ASP A 67 8.29 -6.93 -6.64
N GLY A 68 9.10 -5.90 -6.45
CA GLY A 68 9.21 -5.22 -5.16
C GLY A 68 10.55 -4.51 -5.00
N PHE A 69 11.14 -4.63 -3.83
CA PHE A 69 12.37 -3.93 -3.49
C PHE A 69 13.36 -4.87 -2.85
N ARG A 70 14.59 -4.88 -3.38
CA ARG A 70 15.68 -5.71 -2.85
C ARG A 70 16.49 -4.92 -1.83
N MET A 71 16.69 -5.53 -0.67
CA MET A 71 17.47 -4.93 0.40
C MET A 71 18.92 -5.41 0.28
N SER A 72 19.87 -4.49 0.47
CA SER A 72 21.30 -4.82 0.40
C SER A 72 21.72 -5.77 1.52
N LYS A 73 20.99 -5.76 2.63
CA LYS A 73 21.23 -6.66 3.76
C LYS A 73 19.90 -7.19 4.24
N HIS A 74 19.94 -8.42 4.76
CA HIS A 74 18.79 -8.97 5.44
C HIS A 74 18.54 -8.15 6.72
N ARG A 75 17.47 -7.40 6.76
CA ARG A 75 17.13 -6.56 7.90
C ARG A 75 15.64 -6.44 8.07
N GLN A 76 15.24 -6.06 9.26
CA GLN A 76 13.84 -5.76 9.50
C GLN A 76 13.49 -4.36 9.01
N VAL A 77 12.25 -4.20 8.60
CA VAL A 77 11.73 -2.92 8.13
C VAL A 77 10.96 -2.27 9.28
N ASP A 78 11.12 -0.97 9.45
CA ASP A 78 10.42 -0.20 10.46
C ASP A 78 9.05 0.22 9.92
N ALA A 79 7.99 -0.21 10.59
CA ALA A 79 6.63 0.05 10.14
C ALA A 79 6.28 1.54 10.17
N GLU A 80 6.69 2.26 11.19
CA GLU A 80 6.39 3.68 11.33
C GLU A 80 7.10 4.50 10.26
N GLU A 81 8.37 4.19 10.00
CA GLU A 81 9.10 4.83 8.91
C GLU A 81 8.46 4.55 7.57
N GLN A 82 8.05 3.31 7.35
CA GLN A 82 7.41 2.90 6.11
C GLN A 82 6.06 3.59 5.92
N PHE A 83 5.30 3.75 6.99
CA PHE A 83 4.06 4.50 6.96
C PHE A 83 4.30 5.97 6.60
N SER A 84 5.31 6.59 7.21
CA SER A 84 5.68 7.97 6.90
C SER A 84 6.03 8.12 5.41
N ARG A 85 6.78 7.17 4.86
CA ARG A 85 7.11 7.17 3.42
C ARG A 85 5.88 7.01 2.54
N ALA A 86 4.92 6.21 2.98
CA ALA A 86 3.68 6.04 2.23
C ALA A 86 2.87 7.33 2.20
N VAL A 87 2.78 8.02 3.33
CA VAL A 87 2.09 9.31 3.40
C VAL A 87 2.76 10.35 2.49
N GLN A 88 4.08 10.40 2.51
CA GLN A 88 4.82 11.31 1.63
C GLN A 88 4.60 10.97 0.15
N ALA A 89 4.64 9.69 -0.19
CA ALA A 89 4.40 9.26 -1.57
C ALA A 89 3.00 9.64 -2.03
N PHE A 90 1.99 9.43 -1.18
CA PHE A 90 0.63 9.84 -1.49
C PHE A 90 0.54 11.34 -1.73
N SER A 91 1.18 12.13 -0.88
CA SER A 91 1.17 13.60 -0.99
C SER A 91 1.86 14.11 -2.27
N ARG A 92 2.77 13.32 -2.82
CA ARG A 92 3.49 13.64 -4.07
C ARG A 92 2.88 12.96 -5.29
N ASN A 93 1.73 12.34 -5.13
CA ASN A 93 1.06 11.59 -6.19
C ASN A 93 1.89 10.41 -6.73
N GLY A 94 2.66 9.78 -5.84
CA GLY A 94 3.38 8.55 -6.19
C GLY A 94 2.46 7.38 -6.42
N PHE A 95 1.31 7.41 -5.77
CA PHE A 95 0.20 6.51 -6.04
C PHE A 95 -1.10 7.23 -5.74
N VAL A 96 -2.19 6.76 -6.33
CA VAL A 96 -3.53 7.24 -6.02
C VAL A 96 -4.36 6.11 -5.43
N VAL A 97 -5.38 6.47 -4.68
CA VAL A 97 -6.23 5.49 -4.01
C VAL A 97 -7.66 5.63 -4.51
N LEU A 98 -8.24 4.51 -4.89
CA LEU A 98 -9.63 4.42 -5.34
C LEU A 98 -10.40 3.55 -4.35
N VAL A 99 -11.50 4.05 -3.84
CA VAL A 99 -12.39 3.27 -2.99
C VAL A 99 -13.68 3.02 -3.77
N ASP A 100 -13.92 1.77 -4.09
CA ASP A 100 -15.04 1.37 -4.97
C ASP A 100 -15.06 2.24 -6.24
N ASP A 101 -13.89 2.36 -6.89
CA ASP A 101 -13.66 3.11 -8.13
C ASP A 101 -13.77 4.62 -8.02
N ARG A 102 -13.83 5.17 -6.81
CA ARG A 102 -13.81 6.61 -6.59
C ARG A 102 -12.48 7.04 -6.01
N GLN A 103 -11.83 7.99 -6.65
CA GLN A 103 -10.56 8.51 -6.15
C GLN A 103 -10.76 9.27 -4.84
N VAL A 104 -9.90 8.99 -3.87
CA VAL A 104 -9.87 9.69 -2.59
C VAL A 104 -8.57 10.47 -2.53
N GLU A 105 -8.67 11.79 -2.38
CA GLU A 105 -7.51 12.67 -2.43
C GLU A 105 -7.08 13.20 -1.07
N ASP A 106 -7.90 13.02 -0.04
CA ASP A 106 -7.65 13.56 1.29
C ASP A 106 -7.44 12.41 2.28
N LEU A 107 -6.27 12.42 2.93
CA LEU A 107 -5.91 11.41 3.94
C LEU A 107 -6.89 11.38 5.11
N ASP A 108 -7.53 12.50 5.41
CA ASP A 108 -8.41 12.61 6.55
C ASP A 108 -9.89 12.43 6.19
N SER A 109 -10.17 12.08 4.93
CA SER A 109 -11.53 11.70 4.50
C SER A 109 -11.96 10.45 5.24
N GLU A 110 -13.15 10.51 5.84
CA GLU A 110 -13.76 9.33 6.44
C GLU A 110 -14.48 8.52 5.37
N LEU A 111 -14.12 7.25 5.28
CA LEU A 111 -14.63 6.36 4.26
C LEU A 111 -15.52 5.31 4.89
N PRO A 112 -16.69 5.06 4.33
CA PRO A 112 -17.55 3.99 4.85
C PRO A 112 -16.91 2.64 4.58
N VAL A 113 -16.81 1.84 5.64
CA VAL A 113 -16.28 0.48 5.57
C VAL A 113 -17.46 -0.46 5.72
N HIS A 114 -18.04 -0.81 4.59
CA HIS A 114 -19.19 -1.68 4.57
C HIS A 114 -18.81 -3.08 4.08
N ARG A 115 -19.77 -3.95 3.99
CA ARG A 115 -19.63 -5.40 3.87
C ARG A 115 -18.55 -5.91 2.93
N ALA A 116 -18.36 -5.26 1.79
CA ALA A 116 -17.34 -5.68 0.82
C ALA A 116 -16.86 -4.44 0.06
N VAL A 117 -15.84 -3.79 0.60
CA VAL A 117 -15.28 -2.61 -0.02
C VAL A 117 -13.95 -2.97 -0.70
N GLU A 118 -13.71 -2.41 -1.88
CA GLU A 118 -12.46 -2.59 -2.60
C GLU A 118 -11.67 -1.30 -2.57
N VAL A 119 -10.44 -1.39 -2.09
CA VAL A 119 -9.51 -0.26 -2.06
C VAL A 119 -8.38 -0.55 -3.04
N THR A 120 -8.31 0.23 -4.11
CA THR A 120 -7.31 0.07 -5.15
C THR A 120 -6.19 1.08 -4.95
N PHE A 121 -4.96 0.60 -4.90
CA PHE A 121 -3.76 1.43 -4.87
C PHE A 121 -3.16 1.43 -6.26
N LEU A 122 -3.36 2.53 -6.97
CA LEU A 122 -2.85 2.68 -8.34
C LEU A 122 -1.48 3.32 -8.29
N LYS A 123 -0.47 2.55 -8.61
CA LYS A 123 0.91 3.02 -8.63
C LYS A 123 1.21 3.65 -9.99
N LEU A 124 1.72 4.87 -9.95
CA LEU A 124 2.10 5.58 -11.16
C LEU A 124 3.51 5.15 -11.56
N VAL A 125 3.56 4.34 -12.61
CA VAL A 125 4.83 3.84 -13.12
C VAL A 125 5.36 4.86 -14.12
N PRO A 126 6.63 5.31 -13.98
CA PRO A 126 7.20 6.23 -14.94
C PRO A 126 7.17 5.65 -16.34
N LEU A 127 6.77 6.47 -17.31
CA LEU A 127 6.90 6.09 -18.69
C LEU A 127 8.39 6.05 -19.02
N VAL A 128 8.89 4.85 -19.23
CA VAL A 128 10.26 4.70 -19.75
C VAL A 128 10.14 4.99 -21.23
N GLY A 129 10.46 6.21 -21.57
CA GLY A 129 10.50 6.61 -22.96
C GLY A 129 11.51 5.73 -23.68
N GLY A 130 11.00 4.94 -24.56
CA GLY A 130 11.84 4.13 -25.42
C GLY A 130 12.65 5.00 -26.35
#